data_9376dbce8ab5bbe18e6748a5e7f3c24b
#
_entry.id   9376dbce8ab5bbe18e6748a5e7f3c24b
#
_cell.length_a   1.000
_cell.length_b   1.000
_cell.length_c   1.000
_cell.angle_alpha   90.00
_cell.angle_beta   90.00
_cell.angle_gamma   90.00
#
_symmetry.space_group_name_H-M   'P 1'
#
loop_
_entity.id
_entity.type
_entity.pdbx_description
1 polymer ?
#
loop_
_entity_poly.entity_id
_entity_poly.type
_entity_poly.pdbx_seq_one_letter_code
_entity_poly.pdbx_strand_id
1 'polypeptide(L)'
;MIGSLLFKDDDMPCHIASEFGPAAMPAIDVKAGKVVHSGWLSETDMSPKEAIAWLSNTGFSIFLVTDTDRDGMMSGTDTEQYKELMEGKNDIVAAGGITTVNDIISLNSLGLTGAIVGKSLYEGGITISDALYAASGKKQ
;
A
#
# COMPACT_ATOMS: atom_id res chain seq x y z
N MET A 1 3.74 9.39 6.26
CA MET A 1 2.51 8.66 5.85
C MET A 1 1.32 9.27 6.57
N ILE A 2 0.19 9.40 5.89
CA ILE A 2 -1.03 10.03 6.43
C ILE A 2 -2.22 9.15 6.06
N GLY A 3 -2.93 8.63 7.04
CA GLY A 3 -4.07 7.72 6.85
C GLY A 3 -5.40 8.41 7.16
N SER A 4 -6.04 8.03 8.27
CA SER A 4 -7.41 8.43 8.65
C SER A 4 -7.71 9.93 8.56
N LEU A 5 -6.70 10.79 8.68
CA LEU A 5 -6.87 12.24 8.58
C LEU A 5 -7.38 12.66 7.19
N LEU A 6 -6.99 11.95 6.13
CA LEU A 6 -7.40 12.24 4.75
C LEU A 6 -8.90 12.01 4.51
N PHE A 7 -9.54 11.19 5.34
CA PHE A 7 -10.96 10.83 5.24
C PHE A 7 -11.83 11.57 6.26
N LYS A 8 -11.28 12.60 6.91
CA LYS A 8 -11.99 13.36 7.95
C LYS A 8 -12.94 14.40 7.37
N ASP A 9 -12.53 15.06 6.32
CA ASP A 9 -13.32 16.00 5.52
C ASP A 9 -12.75 16.09 4.10
N ASP A 10 -13.53 16.62 3.17
CA ASP A 10 -13.20 16.64 1.74
C ASP A 10 -12.09 17.62 1.38
N ASP A 11 -11.83 18.63 2.20
CA ASP A 11 -10.81 19.67 1.97
C ASP A 11 -9.42 19.26 2.49
N MET A 12 -9.38 18.32 3.45
CA MET A 12 -8.15 17.90 4.10
C MET A 12 -7.09 17.37 3.13
N PRO A 13 -7.41 16.52 2.13
CA PRO A 13 -6.42 16.06 1.16
C PRO A 13 -5.76 17.20 0.38
N CYS A 14 -6.55 18.16 -0.10
CA CYS A 14 -6.04 19.34 -0.82
C CYS A 14 -5.12 20.17 0.04
N HIS A 15 -5.49 20.40 1.31
CA HIS A 15 -4.67 21.15 2.26
C HIS A 15 -3.31 20.46 2.49
N ILE A 16 -3.33 19.18 2.78
CA ILE A 16 -2.10 18.39 3.02
C ILE A 16 -1.23 18.34 1.76
N ALA A 17 -1.82 18.11 0.59
CA ALA A 17 -1.07 18.07 -0.67
C ALA A 17 -0.41 19.42 -0.97
N SER A 18 -1.10 20.54 -0.71
CA SER A 18 -0.55 21.88 -0.94
C SER A 18 0.58 22.24 0.01
N GLU A 19 0.52 21.79 1.27
CA GLU A 19 1.50 22.12 2.31
C GLU A 19 2.73 21.21 2.26
N PHE A 20 2.53 19.91 2.06
CA PHE A 20 3.61 18.92 2.19
C PHE A 20 4.05 18.33 0.84
N GLY A 21 3.24 18.45 -0.22
CA GLY A 21 3.57 17.96 -1.55
C GLY A 21 4.10 16.52 -1.57
N PRO A 22 5.25 16.27 -2.24
CA PRO A 22 5.83 14.92 -2.35
C PRO A 22 6.31 14.30 -1.03
N ALA A 23 6.41 15.09 0.05
CA ALA A 23 6.78 14.58 1.37
C ALA A 23 5.62 13.84 2.07
N ALA A 24 4.39 14.01 1.59
CA ALA A 24 3.21 13.34 2.11
C ALA A 24 2.85 12.12 1.27
N MET A 25 2.73 10.96 1.91
CA MET A 25 2.28 9.72 1.28
C MET A 25 0.96 9.27 1.95
N PRO A 26 -0.17 9.30 1.23
CA PRO A 26 -1.41 8.71 1.69
C PRO A 26 -1.26 7.23 2.02
N ALA A 27 -1.83 6.83 3.17
CA ALA A 27 -1.94 5.45 3.59
C ALA A 27 -3.41 5.02 3.49
N ILE A 28 -3.68 4.06 2.63
CA ILE A 28 -5.00 3.53 2.30
C ILE A 28 -5.07 2.11 2.86
N ASP A 29 -5.83 1.95 3.92
CA ASP A 29 -6.08 0.64 4.52
C ASP A 29 -7.30 0.02 3.85
N VAL A 30 -7.18 -1.22 3.39
CA VAL A 30 -8.21 -1.95 2.63
C VAL A 30 -8.66 -3.16 3.41
N LYS A 31 -9.98 -3.31 3.57
CA LYS A 31 -10.62 -4.47 4.18
C LYS A 31 -11.78 -4.92 3.31
N ALA A 32 -11.83 -6.20 2.97
CA ALA A 32 -12.86 -6.78 2.11
C ALA A 32 -13.12 -5.95 0.82
N GLY A 33 -12.05 -5.40 0.21
CA GLY A 33 -12.12 -4.59 -1.01
C GLY A 33 -12.61 -3.16 -0.84
N LYS A 34 -12.80 -2.68 0.40
CA LYS A 34 -13.22 -1.31 0.74
C LYS A 34 -12.16 -0.59 1.55
N VAL A 35 -12.09 0.72 1.39
CA VAL A 35 -11.20 1.56 2.19
C VAL A 35 -11.75 1.71 3.59
N VAL A 36 -10.90 1.46 4.60
CA VAL A 36 -11.20 1.64 6.01
C VAL A 36 -10.29 2.69 6.63
N HIS A 37 -10.75 3.33 7.71
CA HIS A 37 -10.00 4.36 8.44
C HIS A 37 -10.31 4.32 9.94
N SER A 38 -9.76 5.25 10.72
CA SER A 38 -9.98 5.35 12.17
C SER A 38 -9.62 4.07 12.93
N GLY A 39 -8.45 3.47 12.60
CA GLY A 39 -8.03 2.21 13.19
C GLY A 39 -8.89 1.03 12.75
N TRP A 40 -9.35 1.06 11.48
CA TRP A 40 -10.19 0.05 10.83
C TRP A 40 -11.61 -0.07 11.43
N LEU A 41 -12.02 0.94 12.21
CA LEU A 41 -13.35 0.96 12.86
C LEU A 41 -14.42 1.60 11.99
N SER A 42 -14.03 2.34 10.96
CA SER A 42 -14.93 3.00 10.01
C SER A 42 -14.61 2.52 8.61
N GLU A 43 -15.65 2.28 7.83
CA GLU A 43 -15.57 1.83 6.43
C GLU A 43 -16.16 2.91 5.53
N THR A 44 -15.58 3.08 4.35
CA THR A 44 -16.11 3.91 3.28
C THR A 44 -16.75 3.02 2.20
N ASP A 45 -17.54 3.62 1.33
CA ASP A 45 -18.04 2.90 0.15
C ASP A 45 -17.02 2.83 -1.00
N MET A 46 -15.87 3.50 -0.85
CA MET A 46 -14.83 3.56 -1.87
C MET A 46 -14.03 2.27 -1.96
N SER A 47 -13.78 1.83 -3.18
CA SER A 47 -12.69 0.88 -3.47
C SER A 47 -11.32 1.58 -3.36
N PRO A 48 -10.22 0.83 -3.17
CA PRO A 48 -8.88 1.43 -3.15
C PRO A 48 -8.53 2.17 -4.45
N LYS A 49 -9.02 1.71 -5.60
CA LYS A 49 -8.83 2.35 -6.90
C LYS A 49 -9.51 3.73 -6.97
N GLU A 50 -10.75 3.83 -6.47
CA GLU A 50 -11.48 5.09 -6.39
C GLU A 50 -10.82 6.07 -5.42
N ALA A 51 -10.35 5.61 -4.27
CA ALA A 51 -9.64 6.44 -3.30
C ALA A 51 -8.31 6.98 -3.86
N ILE A 52 -7.53 6.14 -4.56
CA ILE A 52 -6.30 6.57 -5.23
C ILE A 52 -6.63 7.61 -6.31
N ALA A 53 -7.64 7.39 -7.14
CA ALA A 53 -8.04 8.34 -8.17
C ALA A 53 -8.46 9.69 -7.57
N TRP A 54 -9.26 9.67 -6.50
CA TRP A 54 -9.66 10.88 -5.78
C TRP A 54 -8.46 11.63 -5.22
N LEU A 55 -7.58 10.97 -4.47
CA LEU A 55 -6.40 11.57 -3.87
C LEU A 55 -5.37 12.04 -4.92
N SER A 56 -5.24 11.33 -6.05
CA SER A 56 -4.36 11.75 -7.16
C SER A 56 -4.81 13.09 -7.74
N ASN A 57 -6.11 13.35 -7.82
CA ASN A 57 -6.64 14.63 -8.29
C ASN A 57 -6.32 15.80 -7.34
N THR A 58 -5.95 15.53 -6.09
CA THR A 58 -5.49 16.56 -5.14
C THR A 58 -3.98 16.79 -5.16
N GLY A 59 -3.22 15.99 -5.95
CA GLY A 59 -1.79 16.18 -6.16
C GLY A 59 -0.87 15.12 -5.57
N PHE A 60 -1.40 14.06 -4.95
CA PHE A 60 -0.60 12.92 -4.52
C PHE A 60 -0.26 12.00 -5.70
N SER A 61 0.94 11.42 -5.70
CA SER A 61 1.42 10.51 -6.75
C SER A 61 1.94 9.17 -6.23
N ILE A 62 2.18 9.07 -4.92
CA ILE A 62 2.65 7.84 -4.26
C ILE A 62 1.69 7.47 -3.14
N PHE A 63 1.36 6.19 -3.03
CA PHE A 63 0.36 5.68 -2.08
C PHE A 63 0.87 4.42 -1.39
N LEU A 64 0.69 4.35 -0.08
CA LEU A 64 0.79 3.11 0.66
C LEU A 64 -0.59 2.43 0.67
N VAL A 65 -0.66 1.18 0.25
CA VAL A 65 -1.89 0.38 0.31
C VAL A 65 -1.65 -0.81 1.23
N THR A 66 -2.44 -0.90 2.30
CA THR A 66 -2.37 -1.99 3.28
C THR A 66 -3.56 -2.93 3.12
N ASP A 67 -3.33 -4.20 2.80
CA ASP A 67 -4.34 -5.24 2.90
C ASP A 67 -4.48 -5.67 4.37
N THR A 68 -5.51 -5.15 5.04
CA THR A 68 -5.72 -5.39 6.47
C THR A 68 -6.24 -6.78 6.79
N ASP A 69 -6.87 -7.46 5.82
CA ASP A 69 -7.33 -8.84 5.99
C ASP A 69 -6.16 -9.83 6.04
N ARG A 70 -5.02 -9.44 5.46
CA ARG A 70 -3.79 -10.24 5.43
C ARG A 70 -2.71 -9.72 6.36
N ASP A 71 -2.87 -8.51 6.91
CA ASP A 71 -1.85 -7.92 7.77
C ASP A 71 -1.64 -8.77 9.04
N GLY A 72 -0.39 -9.14 9.27
CA GLY A 72 0.00 -10.03 10.38
C GLY A 72 -0.45 -11.49 10.27
N MET A 73 -1.19 -11.89 9.22
CA MET A 73 -1.77 -13.24 9.09
C MET A 73 -0.82 -14.28 8.49
N MET A 74 0.32 -13.88 7.93
CA MET A 74 1.28 -14.78 7.26
C MET A 74 0.66 -15.62 6.14
N SER A 75 -0.30 -15.05 5.40
CA SER A 75 -1.11 -15.74 4.38
C SER A 75 -0.67 -15.45 2.94
N GLY A 76 0.40 -14.71 2.73
CA GLY A 76 0.82 -14.21 1.42
C GLY A 76 0.09 -12.92 1.01
N THR A 77 0.60 -12.24 -0.01
CA THR A 77 0.02 -10.98 -0.52
C THR A 77 -1.04 -11.22 -1.59
N ASP A 78 -1.99 -10.30 -1.72
CA ASP A 78 -2.99 -10.32 -2.79
C ASP A 78 -2.46 -9.61 -4.05
N THR A 79 -1.86 -10.38 -4.93
CA THR A 79 -1.28 -9.84 -6.18
C THR A 79 -2.34 -9.33 -7.16
N GLU A 80 -3.56 -9.87 -7.16
CA GLU A 80 -4.62 -9.40 -8.06
C GLU A 80 -5.11 -8.00 -7.66
N GLN A 81 -5.27 -7.73 -6.35
CA GLN A 81 -5.58 -6.40 -5.86
C GLN A 81 -4.54 -5.37 -6.34
N TYR A 82 -3.26 -5.66 -6.15
CA TYR A 82 -2.20 -4.75 -6.58
C TYR A 82 -2.11 -4.60 -8.09
N LYS A 83 -2.35 -5.66 -8.86
CA LYS A 83 -2.38 -5.60 -10.32
C LYS A 83 -3.45 -4.62 -10.84
N GLU A 84 -4.64 -4.63 -10.25
CA GLU A 84 -5.70 -3.67 -10.59
C GLU A 84 -5.29 -2.22 -10.28
N LEU A 85 -4.55 -1.99 -9.19
CA LEU A 85 -4.07 -0.66 -8.81
C LEU A 85 -2.97 -0.15 -9.75
N MET A 86 -2.15 -1.05 -10.29
CA MET A 86 -1.06 -0.71 -11.22
C MET A 86 -1.52 -0.34 -12.63
N GLU A 87 -2.82 -0.49 -12.97
CA GLU A 87 -3.38 0.06 -14.20
C GLU A 87 -3.33 1.60 -14.26
N GLY A 88 -3.21 2.25 -13.10
CA GLY A 88 -2.96 3.68 -12.96
C GLY A 88 -1.48 4.04 -13.21
N LYS A 89 -1.17 5.34 -13.12
CA LYS A 89 0.20 5.87 -13.26
C LYS A 89 0.82 6.25 -11.92
N ASN A 90 0.26 5.76 -10.82
CA ASN A 90 0.67 6.12 -9.48
C ASN A 90 1.73 5.15 -8.96
N ASP A 91 2.61 5.66 -8.11
CA ASP A 91 3.56 4.86 -7.36
C ASP A 91 2.85 4.18 -6.19
N ILE A 92 2.90 2.84 -6.14
CA ILE A 92 2.25 2.05 -5.10
C ILE A 92 3.30 1.35 -4.23
N VAL A 93 3.14 1.51 -2.93
CA VAL A 93 3.87 0.75 -1.91
C VAL A 93 2.89 -0.24 -1.26
N ALA A 94 3.20 -1.52 -1.30
CA ALA A 94 2.36 -2.57 -0.71
C ALA A 94 2.66 -2.77 0.77
N ALA A 95 1.62 -3.08 1.56
CA ALA A 95 1.74 -3.59 2.92
C ALA A 95 0.63 -4.62 3.22
N GLY A 96 0.85 -5.44 4.24
CA GLY A 96 -0.05 -6.54 4.62
C GLY A 96 0.21 -7.82 3.82
N GLY A 97 0.27 -8.95 4.52
CA GLY A 97 0.40 -10.29 3.92
C GLY A 97 1.77 -10.65 3.35
N ILE A 98 2.75 -9.76 3.27
CA ILE A 98 4.07 -10.07 2.71
C ILE A 98 4.82 -11.03 3.62
N THR A 99 4.92 -12.29 3.21
CA THR A 99 5.33 -13.41 4.05
C THR A 99 6.59 -14.10 3.57
N THR A 100 6.77 -14.13 2.25
CA THR A 100 7.88 -14.83 1.58
C THR A 100 8.63 -13.92 0.62
N VAL A 101 9.84 -14.35 0.25
CA VAL A 101 10.62 -13.69 -0.82
C VAL A 101 9.87 -13.70 -2.14
N ASN A 102 9.07 -14.74 -2.42
CA ASN A 102 8.26 -14.81 -3.63
C ASN A 102 7.16 -13.75 -3.69
N ASP A 103 6.61 -13.33 -2.55
CA ASP A 103 5.64 -12.22 -2.52
C ASP A 103 6.32 -10.94 -3.01
N ILE A 104 7.55 -10.67 -2.54
CA ILE A 104 8.33 -9.50 -2.97
C ILE A 104 8.65 -9.56 -4.47
N ILE A 105 9.06 -10.73 -4.98
CA ILE A 105 9.32 -10.94 -6.42
C ILE A 105 8.06 -10.67 -7.24
N SER A 106 6.91 -11.15 -6.77
CA SER A 106 5.62 -10.96 -7.45
C SER A 106 5.23 -9.48 -7.50
N LEU A 107 5.31 -8.77 -6.38
CA LEU A 107 5.03 -7.33 -6.30
C LEU A 107 5.99 -6.52 -7.19
N ASN A 108 7.28 -6.85 -7.16
CA ASN A 108 8.29 -6.21 -8.03
C ASN A 108 8.00 -6.47 -9.53
N SER A 109 7.54 -7.67 -9.88
CA SER A 109 7.18 -8.02 -11.26
C SER A 109 5.94 -7.27 -11.76
N LEU A 110 5.04 -6.86 -10.86
CA LEU A 110 3.91 -5.98 -11.16
C LEU A 110 4.32 -4.51 -11.32
N GLY A 111 5.56 -4.15 -10.96
CA GLY A 111 6.09 -2.80 -11.07
C GLY A 111 5.81 -1.90 -9.87
N LEU A 112 5.50 -2.46 -8.69
CA LEU A 112 5.29 -1.67 -7.48
C LEU A 112 6.58 -0.94 -7.09
N THR A 113 6.41 0.26 -6.54
CA THR A 113 7.51 1.13 -6.11
C THR A 113 8.22 0.61 -4.86
N GLY A 114 7.47 -0.11 -3.99
CA GLY A 114 8.04 -0.67 -2.77
C GLY A 114 7.10 -1.62 -2.04
N ALA A 115 7.62 -2.20 -0.96
CA ALA A 115 6.88 -3.09 -0.09
C ALA A 115 7.31 -2.91 1.37
N ILE A 116 6.36 -2.93 2.31
CA ILE A 116 6.62 -2.91 3.75
C ILE A 116 6.54 -4.35 4.26
N VAL A 117 7.68 -4.86 4.69
CA VAL A 117 7.79 -6.19 5.31
C VAL A 117 7.79 -6.02 6.83
N GLY A 118 6.77 -6.56 7.47
CA GLY A 118 6.55 -6.46 8.92
C GLY A 118 6.85 -7.77 9.65
N LYS A 119 5.82 -8.46 10.07
CA LYS A 119 5.85 -9.65 10.93
C LYS A 119 6.82 -10.74 10.44
N SER A 120 6.81 -11.05 9.14
CA SER A 120 7.67 -12.08 8.54
C SER A 120 9.17 -11.83 8.72
N LEU A 121 9.58 -10.55 8.79
CA LEU A 121 10.95 -10.18 9.11
C LEU A 121 11.31 -10.52 10.56
N TYR A 122 10.42 -10.20 11.51
CA TYR A 122 10.64 -10.45 12.93
C TYR A 122 10.56 -11.94 13.30
N GLU A 123 9.77 -12.71 12.56
CA GLU A 123 9.65 -14.16 12.75
C GLU A 123 10.70 -14.95 11.95
N GLY A 124 11.58 -14.27 11.20
CA GLY A 124 12.67 -14.91 10.45
C GLY A 124 12.23 -15.59 9.16
N GLY A 125 11.00 -15.34 8.68
CA GLY A 125 10.50 -15.85 7.39
C GLY A 125 11.19 -15.21 6.19
N ILE A 126 11.63 -13.96 6.35
CA ILE A 126 12.38 -13.19 5.33
C ILE A 126 13.55 -12.52 6.02
N THR A 127 14.74 -12.56 5.40
CA THR A 127 15.87 -11.73 5.84
C THR A 127 15.89 -10.41 5.06
N ILE A 128 16.48 -9.36 5.64
CA ILE A 128 16.64 -8.08 4.92
C ILE A 128 17.44 -8.27 3.62
N SER A 129 18.47 -9.11 3.66
CA SER A 129 19.30 -9.40 2.49
C SER A 129 18.49 -10.02 1.36
N ASP A 130 17.67 -11.03 1.68
CA ASP A 130 16.82 -11.70 0.68
C ASP A 130 15.74 -10.76 0.14
N ALA A 131 15.15 -9.93 1.01
CA ALA A 131 14.16 -8.94 0.61
C ALA A 131 14.75 -7.92 -0.38
N LEU A 132 15.92 -7.35 -0.08
CA LEU A 132 16.61 -6.40 -0.95
C LEU A 132 17.03 -7.04 -2.29
N TYR A 133 17.50 -8.30 -2.25
CA TYR A 133 17.84 -9.04 -3.45
C TYR A 133 16.62 -9.24 -4.34
N ALA A 134 15.49 -9.71 -3.78
CA ALA A 134 14.23 -9.89 -4.49
C ALA A 134 13.71 -8.57 -5.11
N ALA A 135 13.77 -7.49 -4.35
CA ALA A 135 13.36 -6.17 -4.81
C ALA A 135 14.25 -5.60 -5.93
N SER A 136 15.53 -6.04 -6.02
CA SER A 136 16.45 -5.56 -7.07
C SER A 136 16.14 -6.08 -8.47
N GLY A 137 15.22 -7.06 -8.62
CA GLY A 137 14.87 -7.69 -9.91
C GLY A 137 16.00 -8.51 -10.53
N LYS A 138 17.11 -8.74 -9.82
CA LYS A 138 18.22 -9.56 -10.31
C LYS A 138 17.79 -11.04 -10.26
N LYS A 139 17.90 -11.73 -11.40
CA LYS A 139 17.74 -13.20 -11.45
C LYS A 139 18.97 -13.86 -10.81
N GLN A 140 18.75 -14.93 -10.03
CA GLN A 140 19.82 -15.81 -9.57
C GLN A 140 20.49 -16.49 -10.76
#